data_cf13f87d6a13e3f025ca8753f163c64c
#
_entry.id   cf13f87d6a13e3f025ca8753f163c64c
#
_cell.length_a   1.000
_cell.length_b   1.000
_cell.length_c   1.000
_cell.angle_alpha   90.00
_cell.angle_beta   90.00
_cell.angle_gamma   90.00
#
_symmetry.space_group_name_H-M   'P 1'
#
loop_
_entity.id
_entity.type
_entity.pdbx_description
1 polymer ?
#
loop_
_entity_poly.entity_id
_entity_poly.type
_entity_poly.pdbx_seq_one_letter_code
_entity_poly.pdbx_strand_id
1 'polypeptide(L)'
;MTAVAEKAPKVGAVVGLLVLFELTSGFIQGSIAPLLPDLGSEMGISDAHLNWVISVQLLASAVCVPAFGRLGDLHGHRRMLRIALLCVAAGSLLVALAPNLGVLLAGRLLLGPLAALLPLEIALVRDRLPVTLARRAIARLVGALTLGALLGGVLTAGLHQVIGDARLTLLVPAGLAMLCVPVSFLAVPESARLATGRLDLAGIAVLSVSMVALLAGISLLNAILVIVGLLGFTGWVVLELRVAEPLVDLRALAGRHVAPFFGASFVFGIVYFGSQSPDSTFLAATRAEAGYGFGFTALQISLVALPAAAFAVLGSAGTALIAGRLGYRTTLVVAFAVIAAGFLATASFHDQVWQLLAIKVPIGLAAGVALGAMPTVIAETADPSRTGITTALYNNVKTLGGAVAGGVVAAILGAVVLPGGSTPRESAYVTVWLICAVLCAVAALAARFARRTE
;
A
#
# COMPACT_ATOMS: atom_id res chain seq x y z
N MET A 1 22.04 32.80 -34.78
CA MET A 1 21.42 32.17 -33.61
C MET A 1 21.33 30.69 -33.89
N THR A 2 22.34 29.94 -33.46
CA THR A 2 22.46 28.49 -33.59
C THR A 2 21.64 27.87 -32.47
N ALA A 3 20.50 27.27 -32.83
CA ALA A 3 19.73 26.43 -31.91
C ALA A 3 20.59 25.21 -31.50
N VAL A 4 21.02 25.21 -30.28
CA VAL A 4 21.63 24.00 -29.66
C VAL A 4 20.56 22.93 -29.67
N ALA A 5 20.70 21.98 -30.57
CA ALA A 5 19.88 20.77 -30.59
C ALA A 5 20.18 20.00 -29.28
N GLU A 6 19.34 20.20 -28.27
CA GLU A 6 19.35 19.42 -27.05
C GLU A 6 19.15 17.95 -27.44
N LYS A 7 20.23 17.15 -27.34
CA LYS A 7 20.20 15.72 -27.67
C LYS A 7 19.10 15.08 -26.83
N ALA A 8 18.00 14.70 -27.47
CA ALA A 8 16.91 13.97 -26.81
C ALA A 8 17.49 12.78 -26.04
N PRO A 9 17.31 12.71 -24.72
CA PRO A 9 17.87 11.63 -23.91
C PRO A 9 17.37 10.30 -24.49
N LYS A 10 18.30 9.33 -24.62
CA LYS A 10 17.96 8.00 -25.14
C LYS A 10 16.81 7.45 -24.29
N VAL A 11 15.67 7.15 -24.90
CA VAL A 11 14.45 6.64 -24.27
C VAL A 11 14.73 5.52 -23.27
N GLY A 12 15.71 4.65 -23.58
CA GLY A 12 16.15 3.58 -22.67
C GLY A 12 16.79 4.05 -21.37
N ALA A 13 17.49 5.21 -21.38
CA ALA A 13 18.11 5.74 -20.17
C ALA A 13 17.06 6.36 -19.23
N VAL A 14 16.06 7.05 -19.77
CA VAL A 14 14.95 7.61 -18.98
C VAL A 14 14.16 6.50 -18.30
N VAL A 15 13.77 5.47 -19.03
CA VAL A 15 13.03 4.32 -18.46
C VAL A 15 13.88 3.60 -17.41
N GLY A 16 15.21 3.47 -17.62
CA GLY A 16 16.12 2.86 -16.66
C GLY A 16 16.18 3.60 -15.32
N LEU A 17 16.18 4.95 -15.35
CA LEU A 17 16.17 5.76 -14.11
C LEU A 17 14.84 5.67 -13.36
N LEU A 18 13.71 5.67 -14.07
CA LEU A 18 12.40 5.48 -13.45
C LEU A 18 12.29 4.08 -12.81
N VAL A 19 12.83 3.04 -13.47
CA VAL A 19 12.91 1.67 -12.90
C VAL A 19 13.71 1.66 -11.59
N LEU A 20 14.80 2.44 -11.48
CA LEU A 20 15.57 2.56 -10.24
C LEU A 20 14.73 3.18 -9.11
N PHE A 21 13.95 4.23 -9.40
CA PHE A 21 13.10 4.87 -8.39
C PHE A 21 12.02 3.92 -7.89
N GLU A 22 11.38 3.16 -8.80
CA GLU A 22 10.37 2.18 -8.42
C GLU A 22 10.97 0.96 -7.68
N LEU A 23 12.16 0.52 -8.06
CA LEU A 23 12.87 -0.52 -7.30
C LEU A 23 13.15 -0.04 -5.87
N THR A 24 13.61 1.21 -5.71
CA THR A 24 13.86 1.82 -4.39
C THR A 24 12.57 2.02 -3.61
N SER A 25 11.49 2.46 -4.28
CA SER A 25 10.16 2.59 -3.69
C SER A 25 9.68 1.26 -3.12
N GLY A 26 9.77 0.19 -3.91
CA GLY A 26 9.44 -1.16 -3.44
C GLY A 26 10.33 -1.59 -2.27
N PHE A 27 11.63 -1.36 -2.37
CA PHE A 27 12.60 -1.72 -1.32
C PHE A 27 12.23 -1.08 0.03
N ILE A 28 11.91 0.22 0.04
CA ILE A 28 11.47 0.94 1.25
C ILE A 28 10.18 0.36 1.79
N GLN A 29 9.21 0.02 0.93
CA GLN A 29 7.94 -0.57 1.35
C GLN A 29 8.12 -1.97 1.96
N GLY A 30 8.98 -2.80 1.39
CA GLY A 30 9.23 -4.16 1.87
C GLY A 30 10.06 -4.23 3.14
N SER A 31 10.95 -3.27 3.38
CA SER A 31 11.95 -3.32 4.45
C SER A 31 11.37 -3.21 5.86
N ILE A 32 10.21 -2.56 6.05
CA ILE A 32 9.74 -2.20 7.39
C ILE A 32 9.03 -3.33 8.13
N ALA A 33 8.17 -4.11 7.45
CA ALA A 33 7.31 -5.08 8.09
C ALA A 33 8.07 -6.17 8.88
N PRO A 34 9.17 -6.75 8.37
CA PRO A 34 9.95 -7.73 9.11
C PRO A 34 10.68 -7.16 10.33
N LEU A 35 11.00 -5.87 10.32
CA LEU A 35 11.70 -5.19 11.41
C LEU A 35 10.77 -4.62 12.48
N LEU A 36 9.44 -4.69 12.28
CA LEU A 36 8.50 -4.13 13.26
C LEU A 36 8.66 -4.69 14.67
N PRO A 37 8.82 -6.02 14.88
CA PRO A 37 9.02 -6.58 16.22
C PRO A 37 10.28 -6.04 16.89
N ASP A 38 11.39 -5.97 16.14
CA ASP A 38 12.67 -5.49 16.66
C ASP A 38 12.61 -3.99 16.98
N LEU A 39 12.00 -3.18 16.11
CA LEU A 39 11.71 -1.76 16.40
C LEU A 39 10.84 -1.60 17.64
N GLY A 40 9.84 -2.46 17.81
CA GLY A 40 8.97 -2.47 19.00
C GLY A 40 9.77 -2.71 20.28
N SER A 41 10.62 -3.74 20.29
CA SER A 41 11.45 -4.10 21.42
C SER A 41 12.51 -3.02 21.74
N GLU A 42 13.20 -2.50 20.73
CA GLU A 42 14.24 -1.46 20.88
C GLU A 42 13.67 -0.12 21.39
N MET A 43 12.43 0.21 21.02
CA MET A 43 11.80 1.49 21.38
C MET A 43 10.78 1.37 22.50
N GLY A 44 10.53 0.17 23.04
CA GLY A 44 9.50 -0.08 24.06
C GLY A 44 8.07 0.19 23.56
N ILE A 45 7.79 -0.10 22.28
CA ILE A 45 6.50 0.14 21.63
C ILE A 45 5.70 -1.16 21.62
N SER A 46 4.44 -1.11 22.07
CA SER A 46 3.54 -2.27 22.02
C SER A 46 3.12 -2.64 20.60
N ASP A 47 2.79 -3.91 20.35
CA ASP A 47 2.34 -4.44 19.05
C ASP A 47 1.12 -3.67 18.49
N ALA A 48 0.23 -3.22 19.37
CA ALA A 48 -0.91 -2.40 18.99
C ALA A 48 -0.46 -1.07 18.34
N HIS A 49 0.56 -0.43 18.91
CA HIS A 49 1.09 0.83 18.37
C HIS A 49 1.95 0.64 17.13
N LEU A 50 2.58 -0.53 16.93
CA LEU A 50 3.35 -0.83 15.72
C LEU A 50 2.49 -0.82 14.44
N ASN A 51 1.19 -1.11 14.54
CA ASN A 51 0.27 -1.01 13.41
C ASN A 51 0.20 0.42 12.83
N TRP A 52 0.40 1.44 13.68
CA TRP A 52 0.44 2.82 13.22
C TRP A 52 1.61 3.11 12.29
N VAL A 53 2.72 2.40 12.43
CA VAL A 53 3.90 2.57 11.57
C VAL A 53 3.57 2.30 10.10
N ILE A 54 2.71 1.31 9.82
CA ILE A 54 2.22 1.04 8.45
C ILE A 54 1.09 2.00 8.08
N SER A 55 0.13 2.18 8.96
CA SER A 55 -1.13 2.86 8.66
C SER A 55 -0.99 4.36 8.45
N VAL A 56 -0.13 5.04 9.20
CA VAL A 56 0.14 6.48 9.01
C VAL A 56 0.71 6.76 7.62
N GLN A 57 1.60 5.90 7.11
CA GLN A 57 2.08 6.05 5.74
C GLN A 57 0.97 5.85 4.71
N LEU A 58 0.12 4.82 4.88
CA LEU A 58 -1.00 4.57 3.98
C LEU A 58 -2.01 5.70 4.01
N LEU A 59 -2.29 6.25 5.18
CA LEU A 59 -3.13 7.44 5.33
C LEU A 59 -2.56 8.64 4.57
N ALA A 60 -1.28 8.94 4.77
CA ALA A 60 -0.59 9.99 4.04
C ALA A 60 -0.61 9.73 2.52
N SER A 61 -0.39 8.47 2.10
CA SER A 61 -0.41 8.07 0.70
C SER A 61 -1.79 8.27 0.06
N ALA A 62 -2.87 7.98 0.78
CA ALA A 62 -4.23 8.16 0.29
C ALA A 62 -4.56 9.62 -0.08
N VAL A 63 -3.92 10.57 0.63
CA VAL A 63 -4.01 12.01 0.32
C VAL A 63 -2.96 12.42 -0.72
N CYS A 64 -1.72 11.95 -0.57
CA CYS A 64 -0.62 12.37 -1.44
C CYS A 64 -0.79 11.90 -2.90
N VAL A 65 -1.32 10.69 -3.14
CA VAL A 65 -1.43 10.16 -4.51
C VAL A 65 -2.29 11.07 -5.40
N PRO A 66 -3.54 11.42 -5.06
CA PRO A 66 -4.32 12.32 -5.89
C PRO A 66 -3.78 13.77 -5.89
N ALA A 67 -3.24 14.25 -4.75
CA ALA A 67 -2.68 15.58 -4.65
C ALA A 67 -1.44 15.75 -5.55
N PHE A 68 -0.48 14.82 -5.50
CA PHE A 68 0.72 14.85 -6.35
C PHE A 68 0.39 14.59 -7.81
N GLY A 69 -0.59 13.72 -8.10
CA GLY A 69 -1.10 13.53 -9.45
C GLY A 69 -1.62 14.85 -10.03
N ARG A 70 -2.53 15.52 -9.32
CA ARG A 70 -3.09 16.81 -9.75
C ARG A 70 -2.05 17.92 -9.83
N LEU A 71 -1.15 18.02 -8.85
CA LEU A 71 -0.02 18.95 -8.89
C LEU A 71 0.93 18.65 -10.05
N GLY A 72 1.11 17.38 -10.41
CA GLY A 72 1.87 16.95 -11.57
C GLY A 72 1.27 17.46 -12.88
N ASP A 73 -0.06 17.37 -13.03
CA ASP A 73 -0.78 17.92 -14.17
C ASP A 73 -0.64 19.45 -14.27
N LEU A 74 -0.68 20.16 -13.12
CA LEU A 74 -0.65 21.62 -13.05
C LEU A 74 0.78 22.21 -13.17
N HIS A 75 1.77 21.58 -12.54
CA HIS A 75 3.12 22.14 -12.35
C HIS A 75 4.23 21.31 -12.99
N GLY A 76 3.87 20.22 -13.65
CA GLY A 76 4.80 19.28 -14.28
C GLY A 76 5.13 18.05 -13.44
N HIS A 77 5.02 16.89 -14.07
CA HIS A 77 5.20 15.59 -13.39
C HIS A 77 6.64 15.40 -12.91
N ARG A 78 7.65 15.88 -13.66
CA ARG A 78 9.06 15.84 -13.25
C ARG A 78 9.32 16.60 -11.95
N ARG A 79 8.76 17.82 -11.85
CA ARG A 79 8.92 18.65 -10.65
C ARG A 79 8.30 17.96 -9.44
N MET A 80 7.10 17.42 -9.60
CA MET A 80 6.41 16.70 -8.52
C MET A 80 7.10 15.39 -8.15
N LEU A 81 7.65 14.66 -9.12
CA LEU A 81 8.48 13.48 -8.88
C LEU A 81 9.70 13.81 -7.99
N ARG A 82 10.41 14.91 -8.27
CA ARG A 82 11.56 15.36 -7.45
C ARG A 82 11.15 15.75 -6.04
N ILE A 83 10.03 16.46 -5.89
CA ILE A 83 9.50 16.81 -4.56
C ILE A 83 9.10 15.54 -3.81
N ALA A 84 8.45 14.57 -4.46
CA ALA A 84 8.12 13.29 -3.87
C ALA A 84 9.37 12.53 -3.41
N LEU A 85 10.42 12.46 -4.25
CA LEU A 85 11.69 11.82 -3.89
C LEU A 85 12.39 12.52 -2.72
N LEU A 86 12.33 13.86 -2.64
CA LEU A 86 12.86 14.62 -1.50
C LEU A 86 12.10 14.29 -0.20
N CYS A 87 10.76 14.27 -0.25
CA CYS A 87 9.95 13.85 0.89
C CYS A 87 10.26 12.43 1.32
N VAL A 88 10.39 11.49 0.36
CA VAL A 88 10.72 10.09 0.62
C VAL A 88 12.11 9.96 1.25
N ALA A 89 13.11 10.67 0.74
CA ALA A 89 14.46 10.66 1.31
C ALA A 89 14.49 11.20 2.74
N ALA A 90 13.85 12.36 2.97
CA ALA A 90 13.75 12.96 4.30
C ALA A 90 12.96 12.07 5.26
N GLY A 91 11.83 11.50 4.81
CA GLY A 91 11.00 10.60 5.59
C GLY A 91 11.74 9.30 5.95
N SER A 92 12.45 8.69 5.00
CA SER A 92 13.24 7.47 5.25
C SER A 92 14.38 7.73 6.25
N LEU A 93 15.04 8.86 6.13
CA LEU A 93 16.10 9.25 7.07
C LEU A 93 15.52 9.51 8.48
N LEU A 94 14.38 10.18 8.55
CA LEU A 94 13.70 10.44 9.83
C LEU A 94 13.23 9.15 10.50
N VAL A 95 12.75 8.17 9.73
CA VAL A 95 12.40 6.82 10.22
C VAL A 95 13.65 6.11 10.79
N ALA A 96 14.76 6.13 10.06
CA ALA A 96 16.01 5.48 10.48
C ALA A 96 16.63 6.12 11.74
N LEU A 97 16.48 7.42 11.91
CA LEU A 97 17.05 8.16 13.05
C LEU A 97 16.03 8.40 14.19
N ALA A 98 14.85 7.79 14.12
CA ALA A 98 13.77 8.06 15.08
C ALA A 98 14.13 7.63 16.52
N PRO A 99 14.15 8.54 17.50
CA PRO A 99 14.40 8.21 18.89
C PRO A 99 13.15 7.68 19.63
N ASN A 100 11.96 7.90 19.06
CA ASN A 100 10.67 7.51 19.66
C ASN A 100 9.59 7.34 18.58
N LEU A 101 8.46 6.77 18.99
CA LEU A 101 7.33 6.53 18.09
C LEU A 101 6.84 7.79 17.36
N GLY A 102 6.78 8.94 18.03
CA GLY A 102 6.29 10.17 17.42
C GLY A 102 7.13 10.61 16.22
N VAL A 103 8.46 10.57 16.33
CA VAL A 103 9.39 10.89 15.23
C VAL A 103 9.32 9.81 14.15
N LEU A 104 9.19 8.53 14.53
CA LEU A 104 9.00 7.43 13.59
C LEU A 104 7.75 7.64 12.75
N LEU A 105 6.61 7.98 13.37
CA LEU A 105 5.36 8.25 12.67
C LEU A 105 5.43 9.52 11.80
N ALA A 106 6.13 10.57 12.24
CA ALA A 106 6.38 11.76 11.43
C ALA A 106 7.19 11.41 10.16
N GLY A 107 8.20 10.56 10.28
CA GLY A 107 8.95 10.03 9.13
C GLY A 107 8.04 9.22 8.20
N ARG A 108 7.18 8.37 8.75
CA ARG A 108 6.19 7.59 7.97
C ARG A 108 5.15 8.48 7.27
N LEU A 109 4.76 9.59 7.88
CA LEU A 109 3.88 10.58 7.25
C LEU A 109 4.57 11.21 6.02
N LEU A 110 5.84 11.58 6.15
CA LEU A 110 6.66 12.12 5.03
C LEU A 110 6.88 11.09 3.90
N LEU A 111 6.73 9.80 4.17
CA LEU A 111 6.74 8.74 3.16
C LEU A 111 5.42 8.63 2.38
N GLY A 112 4.40 9.41 2.68
CA GLY A 112 3.14 9.42 1.93
C GLY A 112 3.30 9.54 0.41
N PRO A 113 4.12 10.48 -0.12
CA PRO A 113 4.35 10.62 -1.56
C PRO A 113 5.00 9.41 -2.24
N LEU A 114 5.53 8.43 -1.49
CA LEU A 114 6.11 7.19 -2.04
C LEU A 114 5.12 6.46 -2.98
N ALA A 115 3.86 6.40 -2.61
CA ALA A 115 2.82 5.78 -3.43
C ALA A 115 2.42 6.63 -4.67
N ALA A 116 2.81 7.91 -4.71
CA ALA A 116 2.56 8.79 -5.85
C ALA A 116 3.66 8.69 -6.93
N LEU A 117 4.81 8.05 -6.64
CA LEU A 117 5.90 7.92 -7.61
C LEU A 117 5.43 7.20 -8.87
N LEU A 118 4.86 6.00 -8.74
CA LEU A 118 4.38 5.21 -9.87
C LEU A 118 3.38 5.95 -10.78
N PRO A 119 2.31 6.60 -10.27
CA PRO A 119 1.42 7.43 -11.09
C PRO A 119 2.14 8.56 -11.84
N LEU A 120 3.06 9.26 -11.17
CA LEU A 120 3.83 10.34 -11.80
C LEU A 120 4.75 9.83 -12.92
N GLU A 121 5.39 8.67 -12.70
CA GLU A 121 6.24 8.01 -13.68
C GLU A 121 5.44 7.47 -14.87
N ILE A 122 4.26 6.91 -14.62
CA ILE A 122 3.34 6.47 -15.69
C ILE A 122 2.94 7.66 -16.56
N ALA A 123 2.63 8.82 -15.97
CA ALA A 123 2.30 10.02 -16.71
C ALA A 123 3.48 10.48 -17.60
N LEU A 124 4.70 10.54 -17.03
CA LEU A 124 5.92 10.90 -17.79
C LEU A 124 6.20 9.94 -18.95
N VAL A 125 6.00 8.64 -18.73
CA VAL A 125 6.17 7.60 -19.77
C VAL A 125 5.13 7.76 -20.88
N ARG A 126 3.86 7.99 -20.53
CA ARG A 126 2.78 8.17 -21.51
C ARG A 126 2.94 9.44 -22.35
N ASP A 127 3.46 10.52 -21.75
CA ASP A 127 3.69 11.78 -22.46
C ASP A 127 4.79 11.70 -23.52
N ARG A 128 5.69 10.72 -23.40
CA ARG A 128 6.93 10.67 -24.19
C ARG A 128 7.05 9.45 -25.10
N LEU A 129 6.31 8.40 -24.83
CA LEU A 129 6.44 7.12 -25.56
C LEU A 129 5.19 6.77 -26.35
N PRO A 130 5.36 6.18 -27.55
CA PRO A 130 4.26 5.53 -28.26
C PRO A 130 3.60 4.47 -27.36
N VAL A 131 2.29 4.26 -27.53
CA VAL A 131 1.45 3.39 -26.67
C VAL A 131 2.07 1.99 -26.43
N THR A 132 2.64 1.38 -27.46
CA THR A 132 3.26 0.04 -27.36
C THR A 132 4.50 0.02 -26.47
N LEU A 133 5.36 1.06 -26.57
CA LEU A 133 6.55 1.22 -25.73
C LEU A 133 6.19 1.65 -24.32
N ALA A 134 5.20 2.53 -24.17
CA ALA A 134 4.70 2.96 -22.87
C ALA A 134 4.17 1.78 -22.06
N ARG A 135 3.39 0.88 -22.66
CA ARG A 135 2.90 -0.35 -22.00
C ARG A 135 4.05 -1.22 -21.48
N ARG A 136 5.11 -1.40 -22.26
CA ARG A 136 6.29 -2.16 -21.85
C ARG A 136 7.06 -1.47 -20.72
N ALA A 137 7.20 -0.16 -20.78
CA ALA A 137 7.85 0.63 -19.74
C ALA A 137 7.08 0.54 -18.42
N ILE A 138 5.76 0.74 -18.44
CA ILE A 138 4.88 0.63 -17.26
C ILE A 138 4.98 -0.77 -16.64
N ALA A 139 4.96 -1.84 -17.46
CA ALA A 139 5.13 -3.20 -16.95
C ALA A 139 6.49 -3.40 -16.24
N ARG A 140 7.57 -2.76 -16.73
CA ARG A 140 8.89 -2.79 -16.08
C ARG A 140 8.89 -2.02 -14.75
N LEU A 141 8.20 -0.87 -14.67
CA LEU A 141 8.08 -0.10 -13.43
C LEU A 141 7.35 -0.91 -12.35
N VAL A 142 6.20 -1.50 -12.68
CA VAL A 142 5.45 -2.35 -11.74
C VAL A 142 6.26 -3.59 -11.33
N GLY A 143 6.98 -4.20 -12.28
CA GLY A 143 7.89 -5.32 -11.99
C GLY A 143 9.03 -4.91 -11.05
N ALA A 144 9.62 -3.72 -11.24
CA ALA A 144 10.66 -3.18 -10.40
C ALA A 144 10.16 -2.88 -8.98
N LEU A 145 8.97 -2.30 -8.85
CA LEU A 145 8.31 -2.07 -7.56
C LEU A 145 8.17 -3.39 -6.77
N THR A 146 7.66 -4.42 -7.44
CA THR A 146 7.43 -5.72 -6.81
C THR A 146 8.75 -6.41 -6.43
N LEU A 147 9.74 -6.39 -7.34
CA LEU A 147 11.07 -6.93 -7.07
C LEU A 147 11.74 -6.16 -5.93
N GLY A 148 11.62 -4.84 -5.92
CA GLY A 148 12.11 -3.98 -4.84
C GLY A 148 11.51 -4.38 -3.49
N ALA A 149 10.20 -4.61 -3.41
CA ALA A 149 9.54 -5.01 -2.17
C ALA A 149 10.03 -6.38 -1.65
N LEU A 150 10.23 -7.35 -2.54
CA LEU A 150 10.82 -8.64 -2.17
C LEU A 150 12.25 -8.50 -1.65
N LEU A 151 13.09 -7.78 -2.39
CA LEU A 151 14.49 -7.54 -2.00
C LEU A 151 14.57 -6.72 -0.70
N GLY A 152 13.70 -5.71 -0.54
CA GLY A 152 13.64 -4.88 0.66
C GLY A 152 13.38 -5.72 1.91
N GLY A 153 12.41 -6.62 1.88
CA GLY A 153 12.10 -7.49 3.01
C GLY A 153 13.28 -8.41 3.38
N VAL A 154 13.81 -9.13 2.41
CA VAL A 154 14.84 -10.15 2.67
C VAL A 154 16.20 -9.53 2.96
N LEU A 155 16.65 -8.56 2.14
CA LEU A 155 17.99 -7.97 2.30
C LEU A 155 18.08 -7.11 3.55
N THR A 156 17.04 -6.32 3.86
CA THR A 156 17.05 -5.51 5.08
C THR A 156 17.04 -6.39 6.33
N ALA A 157 16.23 -7.43 6.34
CA ALA A 157 16.19 -8.38 7.46
C ALA A 157 17.52 -9.18 7.59
N GLY A 158 18.13 -9.55 6.47
CA GLY A 158 19.47 -10.18 6.47
C GLY A 158 20.56 -9.26 6.99
N LEU A 159 20.54 -7.98 6.59
CA LEU A 159 21.47 -6.96 7.10
C LEU A 159 21.25 -6.71 8.60
N HIS A 160 20.02 -6.75 9.07
CA HIS A 160 19.70 -6.59 10.49
C HIS A 160 20.36 -7.67 11.35
N GLN A 161 20.49 -8.91 10.87
CA GLN A 161 21.21 -9.97 11.60
C GLN A 161 22.70 -9.65 11.81
N VAL A 162 23.30 -8.87 10.92
CA VAL A 162 24.71 -8.48 11.01
C VAL A 162 24.88 -7.19 11.83
N ILE A 163 23.98 -6.23 11.63
CA ILE A 163 24.04 -4.90 12.26
C ILE A 163 23.54 -4.96 13.72
N GLY A 164 22.48 -5.74 13.99
CA GLY A 164 21.89 -5.93 15.32
C GLY A 164 21.06 -4.75 15.85
N ASP A 165 20.87 -3.68 15.08
CA ASP A 165 20.06 -2.50 15.41
C ASP A 165 19.14 -2.21 14.24
N ALA A 166 17.83 -2.18 14.51
CA ALA A 166 16.80 -2.01 13.46
C ALA A 166 16.84 -0.61 12.84
N ARG A 167 17.15 0.43 13.62
CA ARG A 167 17.25 1.81 13.14
C ARG A 167 18.47 2.00 12.24
N LEU A 168 19.63 1.48 12.64
CA LEU A 168 20.83 1.52 11.81
C LEU A 168 20.64 0.73 10.50
N THR A 169 19.91 -0.38 10.56
CA THR A 169 19.57 -1.17 9.38
C THR A 169 18.69 -0.36 8.40
N LEU A 170 17.78 0.48 8.91
CA LEU A 170 16.92 1.34 8.09
C LEU A 170 17.67 2.52 7.44
N LEU A 171 18.94 2.78 7.79
CA LEU A 171 19.78 3.71 7.02
C LEU A 171 20.05 3.22 5.60
N VAL A 172 20.00 1.91 5.34
CA VAL A 172 20.21 1.36 3.98
C VAL A 172 19.09 1.80 3.03
N PRO A 173 17.79 1.54 3.29
CA PRO A 173 16.73 2.08 2.45
C PRO A 173 16.70 3.62 2.42
N ALA A 174 17.10 4.32 3.50
CA ALA A 174 17.23 5.76 3.52
C ALA A 174 18.35 6.25 2.57
N GLY A 175 19.49 5.60 2.57
CA GLY A 175 20.61 5.88 1.66
C GLY A 175 20.23 5.69 0.19
N LEU A 176 19.49 4.62 -0.14
CA LEU A 176 18.96 4.40 -1.48
C LEU A 176 17.99 5.52 -1.90
N ALA A 177 17.09 5.94 -1.00
CA ALA A 177 16.18 7.05 -1.25
C ALA A 177 16.95 8.37 -1.49
N MET A 178 17.94 8.66 -0.67
CA MET A 178 18.79 9.85 -0.83
C MET A 178 19.55 9.84 -2.16
N LEU A 179 20.03 8.68 -2.62
CA LEU A 179 20.70 8.52 -3.91
C LEU A 179 19.76 8.80 -5.09
N CYS A 180 18.47 8.48 -4.98
CA CYS A 180 17.48 8.75 -6.02
C CYS A 180 17.30 10.26 -6.28
N VAL A 181 17.49 11.12 -5.27
CA VAL A 181 17.30 12.56 -5.41
C VAL A 181 18.25 13.17 -6.46
N PRO A 182 19.60 13.12 -6.33
CA PRO A 182 20.48 13.68 -7.35
C PRO A 182 20.32 12.98 -8.70
N VAL A 183 20.06 11.67 -8.72
CA VAL A 183 19.82 10.92 -9.95
C VAL A 183 18.60 11.46 -10.72
N SER A 184 17.56 11.96 -10.03
CA SER A 184 16.38 12.55 -10.67
C SER A 184 16.67 13.81 -11.49
N PHE A 185 17.82 14.48 -11.27
CA PHE A 185 18.24 15.66 -12.03
C PHE A 185 18.99 15.32 -13.31
N LEU A 186 19.47 14.09 -13.49
CA LEU A 186 20.34 13.72 -14.59
C LEU A 186 19.61 13.60 -15.94
N ALA A 187 18.45 12.96 -15.99
CA ALA A 187 17.86 12.62 -17.28
C ALA A 187 16.31 12.50 -17.32
N VAL A 188 15.58 12.96 -16.30
CA VAL A 188 14.12 12.91 -16.34
C VAL A 188 13.58 14.11 -17.12
N PRO A 189 12.91 13.90 -18.29
CA PRO A 189 12.36 15.00 -19.08
C PRO A 189 11.07 15.54 -18.44
N GLU A 190 10.76 16.83 -18.69
CA GLU A 190 9.53 17.45 -18.23
C GLU A 190 8.32 17.01 -19.08
N SER A 191 7.12 17.10 -18.52
CA SER A 191 5.85 16.90 -19.24
C SER A 191 5.67 17.94 -20.32
N ALA A 192 5.17 17.49 -21.48
CA ALA A 192 4.98 18.37 -22.64
C ALA A 192 3.76 19.28 -22.50
N ARG A 193 2.77 18.91 -21.68
CA ARG A 193 1.51 19.62 -21.49
C ARG A 193 1.21 19.81 -20.02
N LEU A 194 0.77 21.02 -19.63
CA LEU A 194 0.26 21.34 -18.31
C LEU A 194 -1.25 21.54 -18.41
N ALA A 195 -1.97 21.00 -17.43
CA ALA A 195 -3.40 21.23 -17.29
C ALA A 195 -3.65 22.61 -16.68
N THR A 196 -4.84 23.16 -16.93
CA THR A 196 -5.36 24.34 -16.23
C THR A 196 -6.30 23.88 -15.12
N GLY A 197 -6.34 24.60 -13.99
CA GLY A 197 -7.24 24.28 -12.88
C GLY A 197 -6.62 24.57 -11.51
N ARG A 198 -7.28 24.15 -10.44
CA ARG A 198 -6.87 24.37 -9.06
C ARG A 198 -6.82 23.05 -8.28
N LEU A 199 -5.99 23.04 -7.22
CA LEU A 199 -5.97 21.95 -6.25
C LEU A 199 -7.06 22.18 -5.20
N ASP A 200 -7.83 21.15 -4.88
CA ASP A 200 -8.82 21.19 -3.80
C ASP A 200 -8.13 21.06 -2.43
N LEU A 201 -7.62 22.18 -1.93
CA LEU A 201 -6.99 22.24 -0.60
C LEU A 201 -7.99 21.96 0.52
N ALA A 202 -9.26 22.34 0.33
CA ALA A 202 -10.31 22.11 1.32
C ALA A 202 -10.61 20.61 1.43
N GLY A 203 -10.78 19.92 0.29
CA GLY A 203 -10.96 18.47 0.25
C GLY A 203 -9.79 17.72 0.89
N ILE A 204 -8.54 18.12 0.61
CA ILE A 204 -7.33 17.55 1.24
C ILE A 204 -7.37 17.72 2.76
N ALA A 205 -7.63 18.94 3.25
CA ALA A 205 -7.62 19.24 4.68
C ALA A 205 -8.71 18.46 5.43
N VAL A 206 -9.94 18.49 4.92
CA VAL A 206 -11.09 17.81 5.53
C VAL A 206 -10.88 16.29 5.54
N LEU A 207 -10.44 15.70 4.43
CA LEU A 207 -10.13 14.26 4.36
C LEU A 207 -9.06 13.88 5.38
N SER A 208 -7.95 14.61 5.42
CA SER A 208 -6.82 14.32 6.32
C SER A 208 -7.24 14.38 7.80
N VAL A 209 -7.90 15.46 8.20
CA VAL A 209 -8.36 15.65 9.60
C VAL A 209 -9.38 14.58 9.98
N SER A 210 -10.35 14.29 9.09
CA SER A 210 -11.38 13.29 9.34
C SER A 210 -10.81 11.90 9.50
N MET A 211 -9.85 11.52 8.66
CA MET A 211 -9.18 10.21 8.74
C MET A 211 -8.33 10.09 9.99
N VAL A 212 -7.57 11.13 10.35
CA VAL A 212 -6.79 11.12 11.60
C VAL A 212 -7.70 10.99 12.81
N ALA A 213 -8.79 11.78 12.87
CA ALA A 213 -9.75 11.71 13.97
C ALA A 213 -10.42 10.32 14.06
N LEU A 214 -10.84 9.76 12.92
CA LEU A 214 -11.47 8.43 12.87
C LEU A 214 -10.51 7.34 13.35
N LEU A 215 -9.30 7.29 12.81
CA LEU A 215 -8.32 6.25 13.13
C LEU A 215 -7.82 6.38 14.57
N ALA A 216 -7.54 7.61 15.04
CA ALA A 216 -7.19 7.86 16.43
C ALA A 216 -8.34 7.48 17.37
N GLY A 217 -9.58 7.82 17.00
CA GLY A 217 -10.76 7.47 17.77
C GLY A 217 -10.95 5.96 17.92
N ILE A 218 -10.78 5.20 16.84
CA ILE A 218 -10.85 3.73 16.86
C ILE A 218 -9.71 3.17 17.73
N SER A 219 -8.48 3.60 17.52
CA SER A 219 -7.30 3.08 18.23
C SER A 219 -7.32 3.40 19.73
N LEU A 220 -7.79 4.59 20.10
CA LEU A 220 -7.91 5.04 21.50
C LEU A 220 -9.25 4.65 22.15
N LEU A 221 -10.12 3.94 21.43
CA LEU A 221 -11.48 3.59 21.84
C LEU A 221 -12.28 4.83 22.28
N ASN A 222 -12.03 5.97 21.66
CA ASN A 222 -12.66 7.26 21.99
C ASN A 222 -13.84 7.55 21.03
N ALA A 223 -15.05 7.38 21.54
CA ALA A 223 -16.28 7.54 20.76
C ALA A 223 -16.43 8.96 20.19
N ILE A 224 -15.97 9.99 20.87
CA ILE A 224 -16.08 11.39 20.40
C ILE A 224 -15.22 11.57 19.14
N LEU A 225 -13.97 11.10 19.15
CA LEU A 225 -13.09 11.17 17.99
C LEU A 225 -13.64 10.34 16.82
N VAL A 226 -14.24 9.18 17.08
CA VAL A 226 -14.89 8.37 16.05
C VAL A 226 -16.04 9.15 15.42
N ILE A 227 -16.91 9.76 16.21
CA ILE A 227 -18.05 10.56 15.73
C ILE A 227 -17.54 11.75 14.92
N VAL A 228 -16.57 12.51 15.43
CA VAL A 228 -15.96 13.64 14.71
C VAL A 228 -15.35 13.20 13.39
N GLY A 229 -14.62 12.07 13.37
CA GLY A 229 -14.05 11.50 12.16
C GLY A 229 -15.11 11.10 11.14
N LEU A 230 -16.19 10.44 11.56
CA LEU A 230 -17.30 10.03 10.67
C LEU A 230 -18.06 11.24 10.13
N LEU A 231 -18.36 12.23 10.96
CA LEU A 231 -19.01 13.47 10.53
C LEU A 231 -18.14 14.26 9.57
N GLY A 232 -16.85 14.36 9.86
CA GLY A 232 -15.88 15.02 8.98
C GLY A 232 -15.75 14.27 7.63
N PHE A 233 -15.68 12.95 7.64
CA PHE A 233 -15.64 12.14 6.42
C PHE A 233 -16.94 12.29 5.59
N THR A 234 -18.09 12.31 6.25
CA THR A 234 -19.38 12.58 5.58
C THR A 234 -19.39 13.99 4.97
N GLY A 235 -18.89 14.99 5.72
CA GLY A 235 -18.72 16.36 5.24
C GLY A 235 -17.79 16.43 4.02
N TRP A 236 -16.68 15.67 4.04
CA TRP A 236 -15.78 15.55 2.91
C TRP A 236 -16.47 14.95 1.68
N VAL A 237 -17.23 13.87 1.83
CA VAL A 237 -18.01 13.29 0.72
C VAL A 237 -18.98 14.32 0.12
N VAL A 238 -19.68 15.09 0.94
CA VAL A 238 -20.60 16.15 0.46
C VAL A 238 -19.82 17.26 -0.25
N LEU A 239 -18.65 17.63 0.25
CA LEU A 239 -17.77 18.63 -0.36
C LEU A 239 -17.31 18.17 -1.74
N GLU A 240 -16.75 16.96 -1.86
CA GLU A 240 -16.27 16.36 -3.11
C GLU A 240 -17.36 16.23 -4.18
N LEU A 241 -18.60 15.95 -3.74
CA LEU A 241 -19.76 15.90 -4.64
C LEU A 241 -20.20 17.28 -5.13
N ARG A 242 -19.77 18.39 -4.51
CA ARG A 242 -20.14 19.77 -4.88
C ARG A 242 -19.06 20.51 -5.65
N VAL A 243 -17.78 20.17 -5.40
CA VAL A 243 -16.64 20.83 -6.04
C VAL A 243 -16.58 20.46 -7.52
N ALA A 244 -16.22 21.44 -8.37
CA ALA A 244 -16.11 21.24 -9.82
C ALA A 244 -14.87 20.40 -10.19
N GLU A 245 -13.79 20.58 -9.46
CA GLU A 245 -12.52 19.84 -9.62
C GLU A 245 -12.17 19.11 -8.33
N PRO A 246 -12.86 17.99 -8.03
CA PRO A 246 -12.67 17.25 -6.78
C PRO A 246 -11.30 16.58 -6.73
N LEU A 247 -10.78 16.37 -5.51
CA LEU A 247 -9.55 15.58 -5.28
C LEU A 247 -9.77 14.12 -5.71
N VAL A 248 -10.96 13.59 -5.40
CA VAL A 248 -11.39 12.23 -5.74
C VAL A 248 -12.75 12.29 -6.41
N ASP A 249 -12.87 11.85 -7.66
CA ASP A 249 -14.17 11.83 -8.37
C ASP A 249 -15.10 10.75 -7.81
N LEU A 250 -15.80 11.10 -6.72
CA LEU A 250 -16.77 10.20 -6.06
C LEU A 250 -17.96 9.85 -6.95
N ARG A 251 -18.28 10.69 -7.95
CA ARG A 251 -19.36 10.40 -8.89
C ARG A 251 -18.99 9.22 -9.81
N ALA A 252 -17.70 9.11 -10.15
CA ALA A 252 -17.18 7.95 -10.88
C ALA A 252 -17.24 6.66 -10.04
N LEU A 253 -17.10 6.76 -8.69
CA LEU A 253 -17.22 5.62 -7.77
C LEU A 253 -18.66 5.13 -7.60
N ALA A 254 -19.64 6.03 -7.66
CA ALA A 254 -21.03 5.76 -7.33
C ALA A 254 -21.81 4.97 -8.41
N GLY A 255 -21.21 4.72 -9.57
CA GLY A 255 -21.82 3.93 -10.64
C GLY A 255 -22.18 2.51 -10.16
N ARG A 256 -23.47 2.10 -10.31
CA ARG A 256 -23.98 0.80 -9.84
C ARG A 256 -23.16 -0.41 -10.32
N HIS A 257 -22.49 -0.28 -11.46
CA HIS A 257 -21.68 -1.35 -12.06
C HIS A 257 -20.24 -1.35 -11.51
N VAL A 258 -19.73 -0.23 -11.06
CA VAL A 258 -18.34 -0.02 -10.65
C VAL A 258 -18.19 -0.06 -9.12
N ALA A 259 -19.19 0.43 -8.39
CA ALA A 259 -19.17 0.53 -6.92
C ALA A 259 -18.82 -0.79 -6.18
N PRO A 260 -19.34 -1.98 -6.59
CA PRO A 260 -18.99 -3.23 -5.92
C PRO A 260 -17.49 -3.56 -6.03
N PHE A 261 -16.85 -3.20 -7.14
CA PHE A 261 -15.41 -3.44 -7.35
C PHE A 261 -14.53 -2.46 -6.58
N PHE A 262 -15.00 -1.22 -6.39
CA PHE A 262 -14.33 -0.28 -5.47
C PHE A 262 -14.48 -0.72 -4.01
N GLY A 263 -15.67 -1.21 -3.62
CA GLY A 263 -15.87 -1.83 -2.31
C GLY A 263 -14.94 -3.03 -2.08
N ALA A 264 -14.82 -3.89 -3.09
CA ALA A 264 -13.87 -5.01 -3.06
C ALA A 264 -12.41 -4.53 -2.97
N SER A 265 -12.05 -3.44 -3.65
CA SER A 265 -10.71 -2.84 -3.56
C SER A 265 -10.41 -2.28 -2.17
N PHE A 266 -11.39 -1.65 -1.54
CA PHE A 266 -11.29 -1.17 -0.16
C PHE A 266 -11.06 -2.32 0.82
N VAL A 267 -11.88 -3.36 0.71
CA VAL A 267 -11.74 -4.60 1.51
C VAL A 267 -10.37 -5.26 1.27
N PHE A 268 -9.95 -5.35 0.01
CA PHE A 268 -8.62 -5.89 -0.31
C PHE A 268 -7.52 -5.07 0.36
N GLY A 269 -7.63 -3.75 0.37
CA GLY A 269 -6.70 -2.87 1.09
C GLY A 269 -6.64 -3.16 2.58
N ILE A 270 -7.81 -3.31 3.23
CA ILE A 270 -7.90 -3.70 4.65
C ILE A 270 -7.14 -4.99 4.91
N VAL A 271 -7.42 -6.03 4.13
CA VAL A 271 -6.86 -7.37 4.34
C VAL A 271 -5.37 -7.41 4.01
N TYR A 272 -4.98 -6.88 2.86
CA TYR A 272 -3.59 -6.93 2.37
C TYR A 272 -2.61 -6.15 3.24
N PHE A 273 -2.97 -4.94 3.64
CA PHE A 273 -2.10 -4.12 4.48
C PHE A 273 -2.31 -4.37 5.98
N GLY A 274 -3.55 -4.67 6.39
CA GLY A 274 -3.89 -4.88 7.80
C GLY A 274 -3.34 -6.17 8.39
N SER A 275 -3.05 -7.19 7.58
CA SER A 275 -2.43 -8.43 8.06
C SER A 275 -0.90 -8.35 8.22
N GLN A 276 -0.22 -7.37 7.64
CA GLN A 276 1.25 -7.34 7.60
C GLN A 276 1.88 -7.24 8.99
N SER A 277 1.42 -6.30 9.81
CA SER A 277 1.96 -6.11 11.16
C SER A 277 1.59 -7.27 12.09
N PRO A 278 0.31 -7.69 12.19
CA PRO A 278 -0.06 -8.86 13.00
C PRO A 278 0.70 -10.14 12.62
N ASP A 279 0.87 -10.39 11.32
CA ASP A 279 1.62 -11.57 10.86
C ASP A 279 3.07 -11.52 11.33
N SER A 280 3.73 -10.35 11.30
CA SER A 280 5.11 -10.19 11.75
C SER A 280 5.24 -10.31 13.27
N THR A 281 4.37 -9.65 14.04
CA THR A 281 4.42 -9.68 15.50
C THR A 281 4.02 -11.05 16.07
N PHE A 282 3.06 -11.76 15.44
CA PHE A 282 2.72 -13.14 15.79
C PHE A 282 3.91 -14.09 15.60
N LEU A 283 4.61 -14.00 14.47
CA LEU A 283 5.76 -14.85 14.18
C LEU A 283 6.95 -14.58 15.12
N ALA A 284 7.12 -13.32 15.55
CA ALA A 284 8.17 -12.90 16.47
C ALA A 284 7.89 -13.30 17.92
N ALA A 285 6.62 -13.39 18.33
CA ALA A 285 6.24 -13.76 19.69
C ALA A 285 6.81 -15.12 20.08
N THR A 286 7.28 -15.25 21.34
CA THR A 286 7.85 -16.48 21.86
C THR A 286 6.82 -17.27 22.68
N ARG A 287 6.77 -18.59 22.49
CA ARG A 287 5.85 -19.45 23.27
C ARG A 287 6.12 -19.39 24.75
N ALA A 288 7.36 -19.15 25.16
CA ALA A 288 7.72 -19.07 26.58
C ALA A 288 7.07 -17.89 27.31
N GLU A 289 6.91 -16.75 26.61
CA GLU A 289 6.39 -15.50 27.18
C GLU A 289 4.91 -15.29 26.85
N ALA A 290 4.52 -15.55 25.60
CA ALA A 290 3.18 -15.25 25.10
C ALA A 290 2.24 -16.47 25.05
N GLY A 291 2.76 -17.69 25.13
CA GLY A 291 2.01 -18.93 24.96
C GLY A 291 1.80 -19.33 23.49
N TYR A 292 2.15 -18.49 22.53
CA TYR A 292 2.02 -18.69 21.08
C TYR A 292 3.24 -18.14 20.34
N GLY A 293 3.24 -18.25 19.00
CA GLY A 293 4.31 -17.73 18.14
C GLY A 293 5.49 -18.67 17.98
N PHE A 294 6.55 -18.19 17.34
CA PHE A 294 7.71 -19.01 16.94
C PHE A 294 9.04 -18.43 17.40
N GLY A 295 9.08 -17.19 17.91
CA GLY A 295 10.33 -16.50 18.28
C GLY A 295 11.21 -16.19 17.07
N PHE A 296 10.60 -15.92 15.91
CA PHE A 296 11.34 -15.73 14.67
C PHE A 296 12.04 -14.37 14.63
N THR A 297 13.28 -14.40 14.13
CA THR A 297 14.03 -13.19 13.76
C THR A 297 13.42 -12.53 12.50
N ALA A 298 13.75 -11.26 12.26
CA ALA A 298 13.30 -10.52 11.08
C ALA A 298 13.59 -11.28 9.76
N LEU A 299 14.75 -11.95 9.64
CA LEU A 299 15.07 -12.73 8.45
C LEU A 299 14.17 -13.95 8.31
N GLN A 300 13.89 -14.69 9.39
CA GLN A 300 12.99 -15.84 9.36
C GLN A 300 11.56 -15.41 9.01
N ILE A 301 11.08 -14.28 9.54
CA ILE A 301 9.79 -13.67 9.16
C ILE A 301 9.76 -13.37 7.67
N SER A 302 10.80 -12.73 7.13
CA SER A 302 10.91 -12.42 5.69
C SER A 302 10.94 -13.69 4.83
N LEU A 303 11.65 -14.73 5.25
CA LEU A 303 11.73 -16.00 4.54
C LEU A 303 10.39 -16.74 4.54
N VAL A 304 9.61 -16.66 5.62
CA VAL A 304 8.24 -17.21 5.68
C VAL A 304 7.28 -16.43 4.77
N ALA A 305 7.45 -15.12 4.63
CA ALA A 305 6.63 -14.30 3.75
C ALA A 305 7.01 -14.43 2.26
N LEU A 306 8.27 -14.79 1.96
CA LEU A 306 8.82 -14.83 0.59
C LEU A 306 8.04 -15.74 -0.38
N PRO A 307 7.65 -16.99 -0.04
CA PRO A 307 6.88 -17.84 -0.94
C PRO A 307 5.53 -17.19 -1.31
N ALA A 308 4.80 -16.64 -0.34
CA ALA A 308 3.53 -15.97 -0.60
C ALA A 308 3.70 -14.78 -1.55
N ALA A 309 4.73 -13.97 -1.36
CA ALA A 309 5.05 -12.84 -2.21
C ALA A 309 5.47 -13.28 -3.63
N ALA A 310 6.26 -14.34 -3.76
CA ALA A 310 6.64 -14.91 -5.06
C ALA A 310 5.41 -15.45 -5.81
N PHE A 311 4.51 -16.15 -5.12
CA PHE A 311 3.26 -16.62 -5.71
C PHE A 311 2.29 -15.48 -6.03
N ALA A 312 2.33 -14.35 -5.31
CA ALA A 312 1.57 -13.15 -5.68
C ALA A 312 2.04 -12.57 -7.02
N VAL A 313 3.35 -12.55 -7.28
CA VAL A 313 3.90 -12.16 -8.60
C VAL A 313 3.40 -13.10 -9.69
N LEU A 314 3.47 -14.42 -9.47
CA LEU A 314 2.97 -15.42 -10.42
C LEU A 314 1.46 -15.28 -10.67
N GLY A 315 0.68 -15.04 -9.61
CA GLY A 315 -0.76 -14.79 -9.68
C GLY A 315 -1.09 -13.56 -10.51
N SER A 316 -0.39 -12.46 -10.28
CA SER A 316 -0.57 -11.22 -11.04
C SER A 316 -0.21 -11.40 -12.51
N ALA A 317 0.92 -12.04 -12.80
CA ALA A 317 1.36 -12.34 -14.18
C ALA A 317 0.39 -13.30 -14.90
N GLY A 318 -0.15 -14.28 -14.18
CA GLY A 318 -1.09 -15.29 -14.71
C GLY A 318 -2.54 -14.82 -14.83
N THR A 319 -2.86 -13.62 -14.32
CA THR A 319 -4.25 -13.11 -14.24
C THR A 319 -4.96 -13.12 -15.59
N ALA A 320 -4.31 -12.63 -16.64
CA ALA A 320 -4.90 -12.59 -17.98
C ALA A 320 -5.23 -13.98 -18.54
N LEU A 321 -4.40 -15.00 -18.25
CA LEU A 321 -4.64 -16.39 -18.65
C LEU A 321 -5.84 -16.98 -17.91
N ILE A 322 -5.92 -16.77 -16.60
CA ILE A 322 -7.03 -17.24 -15.77
C ILE A 322 -8.33 -16.53 -16.16
N ALA A 323 -8.28 -15.20 -16.29
CA ALA A 323 -9.44 -14.40 -16.67
C ALA A 323 -9.92 -14.66 -18.10
N GLY A 324 -9.01 -15.04 -19.00
CA GLY A 324 -9.37 -15.45 -20.37
C GLY A 324 -10.27 -16.68 -20.40
N ARG A 325 -10.19 -17.58 -19.40
CA ARG A 325 -11.04 -18.79 -19.29
C ARG A 325 -12.28 -18.58 -18.43
N LEU A 326 -12.18 -17.86 -17.33
CA LEU A 326 -13.24 -17.73 -16.33
C LEU A 326 -13.99 -16.39 -16.43
N GLY A 327 -13.44 -15.40 -17.13
CA GLY A 327 -13.83 -14.00 -17.08
C GLY A 327 -13.28 -13.31 -15.82
N TYR A 328 -12.97 -12.01 -15.93
CA TYR A 328 -12.34 -11.23 -14.86
C TYR A 328 -13.16 -11.23 -13.56
N ARG A 329 -14.49 -11.12 -13.66
CA ARG A 329 -15.39 -11.13 -12.51
C ARG A 329 -15.32 -12.44 -11.72
N THR A 330 -15.45 -13.59 -12.39
CA THR A 330 -15.36 -14.91 -11.74
C THR A 330 -13.98 -15.12 -11.14
N THR A 331 -12.94 -14.67 -11.83
CA THR A 331 -11.56 -14.68 -11.34
C THR A 331 -11.42 -13.94 -10.02
N LEU A 332 -12.02 -12.75 -9.88
CA LEU A 332 -12.04 -11.99 -8.62
C LEU A 332 -12.82 -12.71 -7.52
N VAL A 333 -13.99 -13.26 -7.83
CA VAL A 333 -14.80 -14.04 -6.85
C VAL A 333 -13.99 -15.20 -6.31
N VAL A 334 -13.34 -15.97 -7.18
CA VAL A 334 -12.49 -17.10 -6.79
C VAL A 334 -11.29 -16.63 -5.97
N ALA A 335 -10.62 -15.55 -6.39
CA ALA A 335 -9.49 -14.99 -5.66
C ALA A 335 -9.87 -14.58 -4.22
N PHE A 336 -10.97 -13.82 -4.06
CA PHE A 336 -11.45 -13.45 -2.73
C PHE A 336 -11.91 -14.65 -1.89
N ALA A 337 -12.54 -15.65 -2.51
CA ALA A 337 -12.93 -16.88 -1.81
C ALA A 337 -11.71 -17.68 -1.31
N VAL A 338 -10.64 -17.77 -2.11
CA VAL A 338 -9.38 -18.42 -1.70
C VAL A 338 -8.71 -17.65 -0.55
N ILE A 339 -8.68 -16.31 -0.62
CA ILE A 339 -8.14 -15.48 0.46
C ILE A 339 -8.96 -15.68 1.75
N ALA A 340 -10.29 -15.66 1.65
CA ALA A 340 -11.19 -15.89 2.79
C ALA A 340 -10.96 -17.26 3.44
N ALA A 341 -10.93 -18.32 2.63
CA ALA A 341 -10.65 -19.68 3.10
C ALA A 341 -9.24 -19.80 3.72
N GLY A 342 -8.26 -19.11 3.13
CA GLY A 342 -6.91 -19.06 3.65
C GLY A 342 -6.82 -18.40 5.03
N PHE A 343 -7.46 -17.25 5.24
CA PHE A 343 -7.48 -16.60 6.56
C PHE A 343 -8.28 -17.39 7.59
N LEU A 344 -9.37 -18.05 7.19
CA LEU A 344 -10.10 -18.98 8.07
C LEU A 344 -9.22 -20.16 8.46
N ALA A 345 -8.47 -20.72 7.51
CA ALA A 345 -7.50 -21.79 7.78
C ALA A 345 -6.36 -21.30 8.69
N THR A 346 -5.84 -20.06 8.48
CA THR A 346 -4.83 -19.47 9.38
C THR A 346 -5.37 -19.35 10.81
N ALA A 347 -6.62 -18.91 10.99
CA ALA A 347 -7.24 -18.81 12.30
C ALA A 347 -7.38 -20.17 13.01
N SER A 348 -7.43 -21.27 12.27
CA SER A 348 -7.61 -22.63 12.80
C SER A 348 -6.32 -23.46 12.88
N PHE A 349 -5.35 -23.16 12.02
CA PHE A 349 -4.11 -23.94 11.83
C PHE A 349 -2.90 -23.02 11.76
N HIS A 350 -2.32 -22.66 12.89
CA HIS A 350 -1.18 -21.73 12.98
C HIS A 350 -0.09 -22.18 13.98
N ASP A 351 -0.18 -23.43 14.46
CA ASP A 351 0.76 -23.98 15.46
C ASP A 351 2.10 -24.40 14.85
N GLN A 352 2.14 -24.68 13.56
CA GLN A 352 3.31 -25.19 12.85
C GLN A 352 3.69 -24.31 11.67
N VAL A 353 4.98 -24.10 11.44
CA VAL A 353 5.50 -23.25 10.33
C VAL A 353 5.02 -23.74 8.96
N TRP A 354 5.01 -25.07 8.74
CA TRP A 354 4.57 -25.64 7.46
C TRP A 354 3.08 -25.37 7.18
N GLN A 355 2.23 -25.31 8.23
CA GLN A 355 0.81 -24.95 8.08
C GLN A 355 0.69 -23.51 7.54
N LEU A 356 1.42 -22.57 8.16
CA LEU A 356 1.45 -21.18 7.71
C LEU A 356 1.95 -21.06 6.27
N LEU A 357 3.03 -21.76 5.90
CA LEU A 357 3.55 -21.77 4.54
C LEU A 357 2.54 -22.34 3.54
N ALA A 358 1.92 -23.48 3.86
CA ALA A 358 0.92 -24.11 3.01
C ALA A 358 -0.31 -23.23 2.78
N ILE A 359 -0.72 -22.44 3.78
CA ILE A 359 -1.88 -21.55 3.71
C ILE A 359 -1.51 -20.21 3.04
N LYS A 360 -0.35 -19.64 3.37
CA LYS A 360 0.05 -18.33 2.82
C LYS A 360 0.38 -18.34 1.34
N VAL A 361 0.84 -19.48 0.79
CA VAL A 361 1.11 -19.62 -0.67
C VAL A 361 -0.17 -19.42 -1.51
N PRO A 362 -1.27 -20.15 -1.30
CA PRO A 362 -2.52 -19.89 -2.02
C PRO A 362 -3.11 -18.50 -1.74
N ILE A 363 -2.98 -17.95 -0.53
CA ILE A 363 -3.37 -16.55 -0.24
C ILE A 363 -2.56 -15.60 -1.13
N GLY A 364 -1.24 -15.77 -1.19
CA GLY A 364 -0.36 -14.94 -2.03
C GLY A 364 -0.74 -15.00 -3.50
N LEU A 365 -0.90 -16.22 -4.05
CA LEU A 365 -1.34 -16.42 -5.44
C LEU A 365 -2.66 -15.69 -5.73
N ALA A 366 -3.66 -15.88 -4.88
CA ALA A 366 -4.97 -15.26 -5.01
C ALA A 366 -4.91 -13.73 -4.86
N ALA A 367 -4.11 -13.22 -3.93
CA ALA A 367 -3.87 -11.78 -3.77
C ALA A 367 -3.23 -11.18 -5.04
N GLY A 368 -2.26 -11.87 -5.63
CA GLY A 368 -1.68 -11.46 -6.91
C GLY A 368 -2.69 -11.44 -8.05
N VAL A 369 -3.52 -12.47 -8.16
CA VAL A 369 -4.62 -12.52 -9.13
C VAL A 369 -5.59 -11.36 -8.92
N ALA A 370 -5.96 -11.05 -7.67
CA ALA A 370 -6.83 -9.92 -7.35
C ALA A 370 -6.19 -8.58 -7.75
N LEU A 371 -4.89 -8.39 -7.46
CA LEU A 371 -4.13 -7.18 -7.84
C LEU A 371 -4.07 -6.98 -9.36
N GLY A 372 -3.98 -8.05 -10.14
CA GLY A 372 -4.00 -7.99 -11.61
C GLY A 372 -5.41 -7.82 -12.20
N ALA A 373 -6.42 -8.44 -11.60
CA ALA A 373 -7.78 -8.45 -12.12
C ALA A 373 -8.58 -7.18 -11.78
N MET A 374 -8.45 -6.64 -10.56
CA MET A 374 -9.26 -5.50 -10.10
C MET A 374 -9.14 -4.25 -10.98
N PRO A 375 -7.95 -3.74 -11.29
CA PRO A 375 -7.84 -2.56 -12.14
C PRO A 375 -8.40 -2.80 -13.54
N THR A 376 -8.33 -4.04 -14.06
CA THR A 376 -8.87 -4.40 -15.37
C THR A 376 -10.39 -4.40 -15.37
N VAL A 377 -11.03 -5.03 -14.37
CA VAL A 377 -12.50 -5.05 -14.23
C VAL A 377 -13.04 -3.62 -14.07
N ILE A 378 -12.38 -2.82 -13.25
CA ILE A 378 -12.77 -1.42 -13.03
C ILE A 378 -12.64 -0.62 -14.33
N ALA A 379 -11.57 -0.85 -15.11
CA ALA A 379 -11.37 -0.19 -16.39
C ALA A 379 -12.40 -0.63 -17.46
N GLU A 380 -12.79 -1.91 -17.47
CA GLU A 380 -13.79 -2.45 -18.40
C GLU A 380 -15.22 -2.00 -18.07
N THR A 381 -15.51 -1.76 -16.78
CA THR A 381 -16.83 -1.32 -16.32
C THR A 381 -17.01 0.20 -16.29
N ALA A 382 -15.91 0.94 -16.41
CA ALA A 382 -15.90 2.39 -16.45
C ALA A 382 -16.16 2.93 -17.86
N ASP A 383 -16.59 4.21 -17.93
CA ASP A 383 -16.66 4.93 -19.20
C ASP A 383 -15.27 4.96 -19.88
N PRO A 384 -15.15 4.57 -21.16
CA PRO A 384 -13.89 4.57 -21.89
C PRO A 384 -13.10 5.88 -21.84
N SER A 385 -13.83 7.01 -21.76
CA SER A 385 -13.21 8.35 -21.65
C SER A 385 -12.57 8.63 -20.28
N ARG A 386 -12.89 7.82 -19.23
CA ARG A 386 -12.47 8.01 -17.83
C ARG A 386 -11.61 6.90 -17.26
N THR A 387 -11.21 5.92 -18.08
CA THR A 387 -10.49 4.71 -17.64
C THR A 387 -9.23 5.01 -16.83
N GLY A 388 -8.47 6.06 -17.20
CA GLY A 388 -7.26 6.45 -16.49
C GLY A 388 -7.53 6.95 -15.07
N ILE A 389 -8.54 7.80 -14.91
CA ILE A 389 -8.98 8.36 -13.61
C ILE A 389 -9.48 7.22 -12.73
N THR A 390 -10.29 6.33 -13.29
CA THR A 390 -10.92 5.22 -12.57
C THR A 390 -9.88 4.21 -12.05
N THR A 391 -8.81 3.95 -12.82
CA THR A 391 -7.71 3.08 -12.39
C THR A 391 -6.86 3.73 -11.30
N ALA A 392 -6.60 5.04 -11.37
CA ALA A 392 -5.91 5.76 -10.29
C ALA A 392 -6.73 5.73 -8.99
N LEU A 393 -8.05 5.89 -9.12
CA LEU A 393 -9.00 5.86 -8.03
C LEU A 393 -9.06 4.49 -7.31
N TYR A 394 -8.94 3.39 -8.07
CA TYR A 394 -8.81 2.04 -7.52
C TYR A 394 -7.64 1.96 -6.50
N ASN A 395 -6.47 2.44 -6.88
CA ASN A 395 -5.30 2.38 -6.01
C ASN A 395 -5.50 3.23 -4.74
N ASN A 396 -6.13 4.40 -4.86
CA ASN A 396 -6.48 5.25 -3.72
C ASN A 396 -7.44 4.57 -2.75
N VAL A 397 -8.53 3.98 -3.25
CA VAL A 397 -9.53 3.28 -2.43
C VAL A 397 -8.89 2.10 -1.71
N LYS A 398 -8.02 1.34 -2.37
CA LYS A 398 -7.24 0.26 -1.76
C LYS A 398 -6.33 0.78 -0.62
N THR A 399 -5.64 1.88 -0.85
CA THR A 399 -4.73 2.49 0.13
C THR A 399 -5.50 3.02 1.35
N LEU A 400 -6.66 3.64 1.13
CA LEU A 400 -7.59 4.05 2.21
C LEU A 400 -8.03 2.86 3.06
N GLY A 401 -8.36 1.72 2.42
CA GLY A 401 -8.68 0.48 3.14
C GLY A 401 -7.55 0.05 4.06
N GLY A 402 -6.30 0.09 3.57
CA GLY A 402 -5.12 -0.20 4.37
C GLY A 402 -4.91 0.76 5.55
N ALA A 403 -5.17 2.05 5.36
CA ALA A 403 -5.10 3.03 6.43
C ALA A 403 -6.13 2.73 7.54
N VAL A 404 -7.37 2.43 7.17
CA VAL A 404 -8.43 2.06 8.13
C VAL A 404 -8.07 0.79 8.90
N ALA A 405 -7.49 -0.20 8.22
CA ALA A 405 -7.08 -1.46 8.84
C ALA A 405 -6.17 -1.26 10.06
N GLY A 406 -5.24 -0.31 9.99
CA GLY A 406 -4.30 -0.09 11.08
C GLY A 406 -4.95 0.36 12.38
N GLY A 407 -5.93 1.27 12.31
CA GLY A 407 -6.69 1.69 13.49
C GLY A 407 -7.49 0.54 14.09
N VAL A 408 -8.17 -0.25 13.23
CA VAL A 408 -8.96 -1.41 13.66
C VAL A 408 -8.07 -2.49 14.27
N VAL A 409 -6.98 -2.85 13.61
CA VAL A 409 -6.03 -3.85 14.12
C VAL A 409 -5.39 -3.39 15.41
N ALA A 410 -4.97 -2.11 15.52
CA ALA A 410 -4.43 -1.56 16.76
C ALA A 410 -5.44 -1.65 17.92
N ALA A 411 -6.71 -1.35 17.67
CA ALA A 411 -7.77 -1.48 18.67
C ALA A 411 -7.96 -2.94 19.12
N ILE A 412 -7.98 -3.90 18.19
CA ILE A 412 -8.15 -5.34 18.51
C ILE A 412 -6.96 -5.84 19.33
N LEU A 413 -5.72 -5.60 18.86
CA LEU A 413 -4.52 -6.06 19.56
C LEU A 413 -4.34 -5.38 20.92
N GLY A 414 -4.74 -4.10 21.04
CA GLY A 414 -4.65 -3.37 22.30
C GLY A 414 -5.75 -3.70 23.31
N ALA A 415 -6.92 -4.14 22.85
CA ALA A 415 -8.05 -4.48 23.74
C ALA A 415 -7.91 -5.88 24.40
N VAL A 416 -7.22 -6.81 23.77
CA VAL A 416 -7.12 -8.21 24.22
C VAL A 416 -5.66 -8.55 24.50
N VAL A 417 -5.18 -8.15 25.69
CA VAL A 417 -3.78 -8.32 26.12
C VAL A 417 -3.64 -9.35 27.23
N LEU A 418 -2.41 -9.84 27.43
CA LEU A 418 -2.06 -10.71 28.55
C LEU A 418 -2.14 -9.98 29.89
N PRO A 419 -2.50 -10.64 30.99
CA PRO A 419 -2.60 -10.01 32.30
C PRO A 419 -1.27 -9.37 32.73
N GLY A 420 -1.33 -8.06 33.08
CA GLY A 420 -0.16 -7.31 33.56
C GLY A 420 0.84 -6.87 32.48
N GLY A 421 0.53 -7.07 31.19
CA GLY A 421 1.40 -6.70 30.07
C GLY A 421 0.70 -5.94 28.94
N SER A 422 1.47 -5.60 27.94
CA SER A 422 0.98 -5.00 26.67
C SER A 422 0.99 -5.99 25.50
N THR A 423 1.43 -7.23 25.72
CA THR A 423 1.48 -8.27 24.68
C THR A 423 0.06 -8.76 24.38
N PRO A 424 -0.38 -8.75 23.11
CA PRO A 424 -1.70 -9.26 22.74
C PRO A 424 -1.83 -10.74 23.08
N ARG A 425 -3.05 -11.20 23.35
CA ARG A 425 -3.34 -12.64 23.42
C ARG A 425 -3.45 -13.22 22.02
N GLU A 426 -3.19 -14.52 21.88
CA GLU A 426 -3.38 -15.26 20.63
C GLU A 426 -4.77 -15.02 20.01
N SER A 427 -5.82 -14.98 20.85
CA SER A 427 -7.19 -14.71 20.42
C SER A 427 -7.37 -13.35 19.70
N ALA A 428 -6.52 -12.35 19.98
CA ALA A 428 -6.54 -11.09 19.26
C ALA A 428 -6.12 -11.25 17.79
N TYR A 429 -5.07 -12.03 17.54
CA TYR A 429 -4.60 -12.34 16.17
C TYR A 429 -5.62 -13.19 15.41
N VAL A 430 -6.17 -14.23 16.08
CA VAL A 430 -7.26 -15.06 15.53
C VAL A 430 -8.45 -14.18 15.14
N THR A 431 -8.81 -13.20 15.97
CA THR A 431 -9.89 -12.24 15.65
C THR A 431 -9.57 -11.43 14.41
N VAL A 432 -8.34 -10.93 14.24
CA VAL A 432 -7.93 -10.20 13.03
C VAL A 432 -8.05 -11.10 11.80
N TRP A 433 -7.58 -12.34 11.85
CA TRP A 433 -7.67 -13.29 10.73
C TRP A 433 -9.13 -13.64 10.39
N LEU A 434 -10.00 -13.83 11.37
CA LEU A 434 -11.43 -14.07 11.16
C LEU A 434 -12.11 -12.85 10.51
N ILE A 435 -11.79 -11.64 10.94
CA ILE A 435 -12.30 -10.43 10.30
C ILE A 435 -11.84 -10.36 8.84
N CYS A 436 -10.56 -10.63 8.55
CA CYS A 436 -10.05 -10.70 7.18
C CYS A 436 -10.79 -11.76 6.34
N ALA A 437 -11.07 -12.92 6.90
CA ALA A 437 -11.83 -13.97 6.23
C ALA A 437 -13.27 -13.53 5.89
N VAL A 438 -13.98 -12.96 6.86
CA VAL A 438 -15.36 -12.46 6.68
C VAL A 438 -15.40 -11.33 5.64
N LEU A 439 -14.49 -10.36 5.71
CA LEU A 439 -14.44 -9.26 4.77
C LEU A 439 -14.19 -9.76 3.34
N CYS A 440 -13.27 -10.70 3.14
CA CYS A 440 -13.01 -11.30 1.83
C CYS A 440 -14.22 -12.11 1.33
N ALA A 441 -14.92 -12.83 2.19
CA ALA A 441 -16.16 -13.55 1.83
C ALA A 441 -17.24 -12.57 1.37
N VAL A 442 -17.42 -11.45 2.10
CA VAL A 442 -18.35 -10.37 1.71
C VAL A 442 -17.96 -9.75 0.36
N ALA A 443 -16.64 -9.50 0.14
CA ALA A 443 -16.17 -8.97 -1.14
C ALA A 443 -16.40 -9.95 -2.30
N ALA A 444 -16.21 -11.26 -2.09
CA ALA A 444 -16.51 -12.29 -3.07
C ALA A 444 -18.00 -12.30 -3.44
N LEU A 445 -18.89 -12.22 -2.42
CA LEU A 445 -20.34 -12.14 -2.64
C LEU A 445 -20.74 -10.85 -3.36
N ALA A 446 -20.20 -9.70 -2.94
CA ALA A 446 -20.47 -8.42 -3.60
C ALA A 446 -20.05 -8.44 -5.08
N ALA A 447 -18.87 -8.98 -5.39
CA ALA A 447 -18.39 -9.17 -6.75
C ALA A 447 -19.29 -10.14 -7.55
N ARG A 448 -19.83 -11.20 -6.92
CA ARG A 448 -20.73 -12.17 -7.56
C ARG A 448 -22.07 -11.55 -7.95
N PHE A 449 -22.62 -10.67 -7.12
CA PHE A 449 -23.94 -10.05 -7.34
C PHE A 449 -23.88 -8.70 -8.07
N ALA A 450 -22.68 -8.18 -8.37
CA ALA A 450 -22.56 -7.03 -9.24
C ALA A 450 -23.25 -7.30 -10.59
N ARG A 451 -24.13 -6.39 -11.04
CA ARG A 451 -24.90 -6.58 -12.29
C ARG A 451 -23.98 -6.61 -13.51
N ARG A 452 -24.23 -7.52 -14.45
CA ARG A 452 -23.55 -7.49 -15.76
C ARG A 452 -24.03 -6.24 -16.50
N THR A 453 -23.10 -5.51 -17.12
CA THR A 453 -23.44 -4.61 -18.24
C THR A 453 -23.83 -5.52 -19.40
N GLU A 454 -25.10 -5.54 -19.78
CA GLU A 454 -25.56 -6.11 -21.04
C GLU A 454 -25.05 -5.27 -22.21
#